data_a8db1d3504d4c8ed49707e3b3cad71fe
#
_entry.id   a8db1d3504d4c8ed49707e3b3cad71fe
#
_cell.length_a   1.000
_cell.length_b   1.000
_cell.length_c   1.000
_cell.angle_alpha   90.00
_cell.angle_beta   90.00
_cell.angle_gamma   90.00
#
_symmetry.space_group_name_H-M   'P 1'
#
loop_
_entity.id
_entity.type
_entity.pdbx_description
1 polymer ?
#
loop_
_entity_poly.entity_id
_entity_poly.type
_entity_poly.pdbx_seq_one_letter_code
_entity_poly.pdbx_strand_id
1 'polypeptide(L)'
;MNELLGLGLSRERLMEIGVRLGADVPFFLFEQTALAEGIGELLTPLAQVPAVWVVLVNPNLPVSTAWVYQNLQLTQRDRLATLPNSFGTVAELCDIMANDLESVTIPAFPVIAEIKSSLVGLGAVGALMSGSGPTVFGLFDDEATARQAGAALQRRQDWFVAVVETV
;
A
#
# COMPACT_ATOMS: atom_id res chain seq x y z
N MET A 1 -13.88 -18.81 -9.69
CA MET A 1 -14.14 -19.22 -11.09
C MET A 1 -13.38 -20.49 -11.46
N ASN A 2 -12.05 -20.59 -11.23
CA ASN A 2 -11.27 -21.79 -11.53
C ASN A 2 -11.83 -23.04 -10.82
N GLU A 3 -12.01 -22.94 -9.51
CA GLU A 3 -12.61 -24.01 -8.68
C GLU A 3 -14.09 -24.23 -9.01
N LEU A 4 -14.88 -23.15 -9.11
CA LEU A 4 -16.32 -23.22 -9.37
C LEU A 4 -16.65 -23.94 -10.69
N LEU A 5 -15.81 -23.76 -11.71
CA LEU A 5 -15.98 -24.35 -13.04
C LEU A 5 -15.14 -25.63 -13.26
N GLY A 6 -14.38 -26.04 -12.24
CA GLY A 6 -13.54 -27.25 -12.32
C GLY A 6 -12.48 -27.21 -13.43
N LEU A 7 -11.92 -26.00 -13.73
CA LEU A 7 -11.00 -25.82 -14.86
C LEU A 7 -9.61 -26.41 -14.63
N GLY A 8 -9.22 -26.62 -13.36
CA GLY A 8 -7.94 -27.24 -12.98
C GLY A 8 -6.70 -26.47 -13.44
N LEU A 9 -6.83 -25.14 -13.66
CA LEU A 9 -5.70 -24.33 -14.06
C LEU A 9 -4.72 -24.15 -12.89
N SER A 10 -3.41 -24.25 -13.15
CA SER A 10 -2.39 -23.98 -12.15
C SER A 10 -2.34 -22.49 -11.76
N ARG A 11 -1.73 -22.18 -10.62
CA ARG A 11 -1.56 -20.78 -10.15
C ARG A 11 -0.79 -19.95 -11.19
N GLU A 12 0.28 -20.49 -11.74
CA GLU A 12 1.10 -19.81 -12.76
C GLU A 12 0.24 -19.45 -13.98
N ARG A 13 -0.60 -20.40 -14.43
CA ARG A 13 -1.49 -20.15 -15.56
C ARG A 13 -2.55 -19.10 -15.26
N LEU A 14 -3.05 -19.06 -14.03
CA LEU A 14 -3.97 -18.01 -13.57
C LEU A 14 -3.28 -16.64 -13.52
N MET A 15 -2.03 -16.58 -13.06
CA MET A 15 -1.24 -15.34 -13.04
C MET A 15 -0.98 -14.81 -14.44
N GLU A 16 -0.59 -15.66 -15.41
CA GLU A 16 -0.43 -15.27 -16.82
C GLU A 16 -1.71 -14.67 -17.43
N ILE A 17 -2.87 -15.24 -17.08
CA ILE A 17 -4.17 -14.70 -17.49
C ILE A 17 -4.44 -13.39 -16.77
N GLY A 18 -4.11 -13.34 -15.46
CA GLY A 18 -4.33 -12.19 -14.58
C GLY A 18 -3.65 -10.92 -15.07
N VAL A 19 -2.40 -11.02 -15.55
CA VAL A 19 -1.65 -9.87 -16.12
C VAL A 19 -2.44 -9.17 -17.24
N ARG A 20 -3.19 -9.93 -18.05
CA ARG A 20 -3.99 -9.37 -19.15
C ARG A 20 -5.23 -8.60 -18.67
N LEU A 21 -5.66 -8.84 -17.43
CA LEU A 21 -6.78 -8.16 -16.79
C LEU A 21 -6.33 -6.91 -16.05
N GLY A 22 -5.10 -6.91 -15.52
CA GLY A 22 -4.51 -5.80 -14.83
C GLY A 22 -3.18 -6.19 -14.17
N ALA A 23 -2.27 -5.23 -14.04
CA ALA A 23 -0.93 -5.45 -13.48
C ALA A 23 -0.96 -6.00 -12.05
N ASP A 24 -1.93 -5.58 -11.23
CA ASP A 24 -2.04 -5.98 -9.82
C ASP A 24 -2.73 -7.34 -9.63
N VAL A 25 -3.39 -7.90 -10.66
CA VAL A 25 -4.15 -9.15 -10.53
C VAL A 25 -3.27 -10.35 -10.15
N PRO A 26 -2.03 -10.50 -10.67
CA PRO A 26 -1.13 -11.57 -10.25
C PRO A 26 -0.85 -11.58 -8.76
N PHE A 27 -0.71 -10.40 -8.12
CA PHE A 27 -0.45 -10.29 -6.69
C PHE A 27 -1.55 -10.95 -5.84
N PHE A 28 -2.82 -10.74 -6.21
CA PHE A 28 -3.95 -11.38 -5.50
C PHE A 28 -3.99 -12.90 -5.67
N LEU A 29 -3.42 -13.43 -6.76
CA LEU A 29 -3.30 -14.86 -7.00
C LEU A 29 -2.05 -15.47 -6.34
N PHE A 30 -1.06 -14.62 -6.04
CA PHE A 30 0.19 -15.04 -5.41
C PHE A 30 -0.02 -15.36 -3.93
N GLU A 31 -0.91 -14.65 -3.24
CA GLU A 31 -1.35 -14.91 -1.85
C GLU A 31 -0.22 -14.93 -0.81
N GLN A 32 0.84 -14.18 -1.05
CA GLN A 32 1.99 -14.05 -0.15
C GLN A 32 2.54 -12.63 -0.21
N THR A 33 3.20 -12.20 0.86
CA THR A 33 3.96 -10.96 0.83
C THR A 33 5.11 -11.08 -0.17
N ALA A 34 5.21 -10.14 -1.09
CA ALA A 34 6.17 -10.20 -2.18
C ALA A 34 6.75 -8.83 -2.51
N LEU A 35 7.97 -8.84 -3.04
CA LEU A 35 8.50 -7.75 -3.82
C LEU A 35 7.89 -7.83 -5.22
N ALA A 36 7.27 -6.74 -5.67
CA ALA A 36 6.73 -6.60 -7.00
C ALA A 36 7.64 -5.69 -7.85
N GLU A 37 8.07 -6.17 -8.99
CA GLU A 37 8.93 -5.46 -9.94
C GLU A 37 8.25 -5.34 -11.31
N GLY A 38 8.89 -4.62 -12.25
CA GLY A 38 8.29 -4.37 -13.55
C GLY A 38 7.14 -3.38 -13.45
N ILE A 39 5.97 -3.75 -13.98
CA ILE A 39 4.70 -3.03 -13.81
C ILE A 39 3.88 -3.58 -12.62
N GLY A 40 4.45 -4.51 -11.81
CA GLY A 40 3.81 -5.19 -10.69
C GLY A 40 3.60 -6.69 -10.90
N GLU A 41 4.02 -7.23 -12.05
CA GLU A 41 3.79 -8.62 -12.45
C GLU A 41 4.90 -9.59 -12.03
N LEU A 42 6.11 -9.07 -11.77
CA LEU A 42 7.25 -9.89 -11.34
C LEU A 42 7.27 -9.96 -9.82
N LEU A 43 6.79 -11.06 -9.27
CA LEU A 43 6.61 -11.25 -7.84
C LEU A 43 7.67 -12.18 -7.27
N THR A 44 8.44 -11.68 -6.30
CA THR A 44 9.40 -12.46 -5.53
C THR A 44 8.96 -12.51 -4.07
N PRO A 45 8.75 -13.71 -3.48
CA PRO A 45 8.28 -13.81 -2.11
C PRO A 45 9.33 -13.23 -1.15
N LEU A 46 8.86 -12.49 -0.15
CA LEU A 46 9.70 -12.04 0.96
C LEU A 46 9.75 -13.12 2.03
N ALA A 47 10.96 -13.42 2.52
CA ALA A 47 11.18 -14.54 3.44
C ALA A 47 10.56 -14.28 4.83
N GLN A 48 10.57 -13.03 5.27
CA GLN A 48 10.04 -12.65 6.58
C GLN A 48 9.60 -11.19 6.55
N VAL A 49 8.35 -10.96 6.96
CA VAL A 49 7.80 -9.62 7.20
C VAL A 49 7.03 -9.69 8.51
N PRO A 50 7.20 -8.75 9.44
CA PRO A 50 6.45 -8.75 10.69
C PRO A 50 4.95 -8.57 10.39
N ALA A 51 4.10 -9.22 11.18
CA ALA A 51 2.69 -8.89 11.21
C ALA A 51 2.54 -7.45 11.72
N VAL A 52 1.78 -6.64 11.00
CA VAL A 52 1.58 -5.23 11.33
C VAL A 52 0.09 -4.91 11.34
N TRP A 53 -0.29 -4.00 12.23
CA TRP A 53 -1.61 -3.38 12.19
C TRP A 53 -1.59 -2.19 11.25
N VAL A 54 -2.57 -2.11 10.37
CA VAL A 54 -2.68 -1.08 9.34
C VAL A 54 -3.96 -0.30 9.53
N VAL A 55 -3.85 1.02 9.61
CA VAL A 55 -5.02 1.92 9.56
C VAL A 55 -5.06 2.54 8.17
N LEU A 56 -6.10 2.22 7.41
CA LEU A 56 -6.37 2.78 6.09
C LEU A 56 -7.31 3.97 6.24
N VAL A 57 -6.98 5.08 5.60
CA VAL A 57 -7.83 6.28 5.57
C VAL A 57 -7.99 6.76 4.13
N ASN A 58 -9.24 6.87 3.67
CA ASN A 58 -9.56 7.45 2.36
C ASN A 58 -10.48 8.67 2.56
N PRO A 59 -10.05 9.85 2.12
CA PRO A 59 -10.85 11.08 2.25
C PRO A 59 -11.99 11.20 1.24
N ASN A 60 -12.31 10.14 0.49
CA ASN A 60 -13.37 10.08 -0.51
C ASN A 60 -13.25 11.16 -1.62
N LEU A 61 -12.01 11.51 -1.99
CA LEU A 61 -11.74 12.47 -3.06
C LEU A 61 -11.40 11.73 -4.35
N PRO A 62 -11.88 12.20 -5.51
CA PRO A 62 -11.48 11.63 -6.79
C PRO A 62 -10.07 12.11 -7.15
N VAL A 63 -9.12 11.19 -7.26
CA VAL A 63 -7.77 11.45 -7.78
C VAL A 63 -7.59 10.67 -9.08
N SER A 64 -7.27 11.36 -10.16
CA SER A 64 -7.00 10.70 -11.44
C SER A 64 -5.59 10.14 -11.47
N THR A 65 -5.47 8.82 -11.47
CA THR A 65 -4.18 8.13 -11.61
C THR A 65 -3.42 8.58 -12.85
N ALA A 66 -4.10 8.69 -14.00
CA ALA A 66 -3.49 9.15 -15.24
C ALA A 66 -2.92 10.57 -15.11
N TRP A 67 -3.65 11.48 -14.45
CA TRP A 67 -3.17 12.84 -14.21
C TRP A 67 -1.94 12.86 -13.31
N VAL A 68 -1.91 12.05 -12.25
CA VAL A 68 -0.76 11.98 -11.34
C VAL A 68 0.48 11.53 -12.10
N TYR A 69 0.40 10.44 -12.89
CA TYR A 69 1.53 9.95 -13.69
C TYR A 69 1.98 10.97 -14.77
N GLN A 70 1.06 11.70 -15.40
CA GLN A 70 1.39 12.72 -16.40
C GLN A 70 2.15 13.92 -15.81
N ASN A 71 1.94 14.21 -14.53
CA ASN A 71 2.59 15.32 -13.84
C ASN A 71 3.80 14.88 -13.00
N LEU A 72 4.10 13.58 -12.93
CA LEU A 72 5.26 13.06 -12.22
C LEU A 72 6.54 13.46 -12.95
N GLN A 73 7.41 14.18 -12.25
CA GLN A 73 8.77 14.42 -12.69
C GLN A 73 9.67 13.39 -12.04
N LEU A 74 10.11 12.40 -12.82
CA LEU A 74 11.05 11.41 -12.34
C LEU A 74 12.39 12.09 -12.04
N THR A 75 12.70 12.31 -10.78
CA THR A 75 14.05 12.61 -10.34
C THR A 75 14.84 11.31 -10.37
N GLN A 76 15.99 11.30 -11.07
CA GLN A 76 16.93 10.19 -10.96
C GLN A 76 17.31 10.06 -9.48
N ARG A 77 16.77 9.05 -8.82
CA ARG A 77 17.34 8.62 -7.55
C ARG A 77 18.57 7.79 -7.87
N ASP A 78 19.76 8.29 -7.52
CA ASP A 78 21.04 7.58 -7.66
C ASP A 78 21.12 6.28 -6.81
N ARG A 79 20.04 5.89 -6.18
CA ARG A 79 19.91 4.67 -5.38
C ARG A 79 18.72 3.87 -5.85
N LEU A 80 18.99 2.88 -6.69
CA LEU A 80 18.24 1.63 -6.62
C LEU A 80 18.61 1.01 -5.27
N ALA A 81 17.86 1.35 -4.23
CA ALA A 81 18.02 0.67 -2.96
C ALA A 81 17.69 -0.80 -3.21
N THR A 82 18.70 -1.67 -3.06
CA THR A 82 18.44 -3.11 -3.02
C THR A 82 17.57 -3.34 -1.79
N LEU A 83 16.31 -3.65 -2.01
CA LEU A 83 15.39 -3.95 -0.91
C LEU A 83 15.85 -5.22 -0.21
N PRO A 84 15.86 -5.26 1.13
CA PRO A 84 16.16 -6.47 1.86
C PRO A 84 15.10 -7.53 1.59
N ASN A 85 15.49 -8.81 1.65
CA ASN A 85 14.58 -9.94 1.48
C ASN A 85 13.73 -10.24 2.72
N SER A 86 13.99 -9.55 3.83
CA SER A 86 13.31 -9.76 5.10
C SER A 86 13.33 -8.47 5.95
N PHE A 87 12.35 -8.33 6.79
CA PHE A 87 12.19 -7.24 7.75
C PHE A 87 11.88 -7.85 9.11
N GLY A 88 12.60 -7.41 10.15
CA GLY A 88 12.39 -7.89 11.52
C GLY A 88 11.41 -7.03 12.32
N THR A 89 11.24 -5.76 11.94
CA THR A 89 10.44 -4.79 12.67
C THR A 89 9.60 -3.90 11.76
N VAL A 90 8.54 -3.30 12.31
CA VAL A 90 7.73 -2.30 11.59
C VAL A 90 8.56 -1.06 11.27
N ALA A 91 9.50 -0.69 12.13
CA ALA A 91 10.39 0.45 11.90
C ALA A 91 11.25 0.24 10.63
N GLU A 92 11.84 -0.94 10.45
CA GLU A 92 12.59 -1.28 9.23
C GLU A 92 11.74 -1.20 7.96
N LEU A 93 10.46 -1.59 8.03
CA LEU A 93 9.52 -1.39 6.92
C LEU A 93 9.30 0.10 6.64
N CYS A 94 9.11 0.91 7.70
CA CYS A 94 8.88 2.33 7.57
C CYS A 94 10.08 3.08 6.99
N ASP A 95 11.32 2.66 7.30
CA ASP A 95 12.56 3.28 6.81
C ASP A 95 12.71 3.20 5.27
N ILE A 96 12.10 2.19 4.66
CA ILE A 96 12.14 2.03 3.19
C ILE A 96 10.89 2.56 2.48
N MET A 97 9.85 2.95 3.24
CA MET A 97 8.60 3.43 2.64
C MET A 97 8.84 4.73 1.88
N ALA A 98 8.54 4.71 0.60
CA ALA A 98 8.57 5.89 -0.27
C ALA A 98 7.52 5.77 -1.38
N ASN A 99 6.94 6.90 -1.75
CA ASN A 99 6.02 6.98 -2.88
C ASN A 99 6.27 8.29 -3.64
N ASP A 100 6.89 8.20 -4.81
CA ASP A 100 7.23 9.36 -5.63
C ASP A 100 5.98 10.15 -6.10
N LEU A 101 4.83 9.46 -6.20
CA LEU A 101 3.56 10.08 -6.58
C LEU A 101 3.06 11.10 -5.55
N GLU A 102 3.53 11.02 -4.29
CA GLU A 102 3.22 12.02 -3.26
C GLU A 102 3.69 13.43 -3.65
N SER A 103 4.78 13.53 -4.41
CA SER A 103 5.31 14.82 -4.90
C SER A 103 4.32 15.57 -5.80
N VAL A 104 3.42 14.85 -6.45
CA VAL A 104 2.35 15.41 -7.29
C VAL A 104 1.05 15.53 -6.52
N THR A 105 0.67 14.46 -5.81
CA THR A 105 -0.68 14.38 -5.25
C THR A 105 -0.84 15.24 -4.00
N ILE A 106 0.15 15.28 -3.10
CA ILE A 106 0.05 16.06 -1.86
C ILE A 106 -0.12 17.57 -2.11
N PRO A 107 0.65 18.21 -3.01
CA PRO A 107 0.43 19.63 -3.31
C PRO A 107 -0.97 19.94 -3.87
N ALA A 108 -1.53 19.03 -4.64
CA ALA A 108 -2.87 19.19 -5.22
C ALA A 108 -3.99 18.88 -4.20
N PHE A 109 -3.74 17.97 -3.26
CA PHE A 109 -4.69 17.50 -2.26
C PHE A 109 -4.05 17.52 -0.85
N PRO A 110 -3.92 18.68 -0.20
CA PRO A 110 -3.23 18.83 1.10
C PRO A 110 -3.79 17.96 2.22
N VAL A 111 -5.04 17.54 2.14
CA VAL A 111 -5.67 16.63 3.10
C VAL A 111 -4.89 15.31 3.25
N ILE A 112 -4.17 14.89 2.23
CA ILE A 112 -3.33 13.68 2.28
C ILE A 112 -2.20 13.87 3.29
N ALA A 113 -1.53 15.03 3.28
CA ALA A 113 -0.52 15.36 4.29
C ALA A 113 -1.11 15.47 5.70
N GLU A 114 -2.33 16.01 5.83
CA GLU A 114 -3.06 16.07 7.09
C GLU A 114 -3.33 14.66 7.65
N ILE A 115 -3.78 13.74 6.80
CA ILE A 115 -4.03 12.34 7.19
C ILE A 115 -2.72 11.67 7.64
N LYS A 116 -1.64 11.81 6.86
CA LYS A 116 -0.31 11.27 7.23
C LYS A 116 0.14 11.77 8.58
N SER A 117 0.07 13.08 8.80
CA SER A 117 0.46 13.71 10.07
C SER A 117 -0.44 13.25 11.24
N SER A 118 -1.73 13.08 10.98
CA SER A 118 -2.69 12.59 11.97
C SER A 118 -2.39 11.14 12.37
N LEU A 119 -2.11 10.26 11.41
CA LEU A 119 -1.74 8.87 11.68
C LEU A 119 -0.49 8.78 12.55
N VAL A 120 0.58 9.52 12.20
CA VAL A 120 1.81 9.57 12.97
C VAL A 120 1.55 10.15 14.36
N GLY A 121 0.78 11.24 14.48
CA GLY A 121 0.40 11.85 15.75
C GLY A 121 -0.44 10.92 16.64
N LEU A 122 -1.10 9.91 16.07
CA LEU A 122 -1.89 8.90 16.77
C LEU A 122 -1.10 7.60 17.03
N GLY A 123 0.21 7.60 16.79
CA GLY A 123 1.10 6.51 17.15
C GLY A 123 1.46 5.55 16.02
N ALA A 124 1.18 5.90 14.75
CA ALA A 124 1.74 5.14 13.64
C ALA A 124 3.27 5.26 13.61
N VAL A 125 3.98 4.14 13.42
CA VAL A 125 5.43 4.09 13.23
C VAL A 125 5.81 4.83 11.94
N GLY A 126 4.97 4.71 10.91
CA GLY A 126 5.09 5.44 9.67
C GLY A 126 3.76 5.52 8.93
N ALA A 127 3.64 6.48 8.01
CA ALA A 127 2.46 6.65 7.17
C ALA A 127 2.83 7.02 5.73
N LEU A 128 2.13 6.45 4.76
CA LEU A 128 2.39 6.66 3.34
C LEU A 128 1.08 6.69 2.54
N MET A 129 1.08 7.42 1.44
CA MET A 129 0.00 7.36 0.45
C MET A 129 0.10 6.08 -0.37
N SER A 130 -1.00 5.41 -0.59
CA SER A 130 -1.09 4.21 -1.43
C SER A 130 -1.29 4.58 -2.89
N GLY A 131 -0.40 4.11 -3.77
CA GLY A 131 -0.47 4.36 -5.20
C GLY A 131 -0.55 5.85 -5.54
N SER A 132 -1.44 6.22 -6.45
CA SER A 132 -1.70 7.64 -6.80
C SER A 132 -2.54 8.40 -5.77
N GLY A 133 -2.96 7.75 -4.69
CA GLY A 133 -3.87 8.28 -3.68
C GLY A 133 -5.36 8.16 -4.08
N PRO A 134 -6.27 8.74 -3.30
CA PRO A 134 -6.04 9.52 -2.10
C PRO A 134 -5.89 8.70 -0.82
N THR A 135 -5.94 7.36 -0.90
CA THR A 135 -5.81 6.50 0.29
C THR A 135 -4.45 6.67 0.93
N VAL A 136 -4.43 6.81 2.25
CA VAL A 136 -3.23 6.82 3.09
C VAL A 136 -3.32 5.66 4.06
N PHE A 137 -2.19 5.02 4.32
CA PHE A 137 -2.10 4.01 5.36
C PHE A 137 -1.05 4.39 6.42
N GLY A 138 -1.29 3.97 7.65
CA GLY A 138 -0.32 4.03 8.75
C GLY A 138 -0.05 2.65 9.29
N LEU A 139 1.20 2.35 9.61
CA LEU A 139 1.65 1.09 10.20
C LEU A 139 1.80 1.24 11.71
N PHE A 140 1.33 0.26 12.46
CA PHE A 140 1.32 0.24 13.92
C PHE A 140 1.89 -1.08 14.44
N ASP A 141 2.61 -1.01 15.56
CA ASP A 141 3.20 -2.20 16.20
C ASP A 141 2.15 -3.03 16.95
N ASP A 142 1.03 -2.41 17.36
CA ASP A 142 0.03 -3.10 18.18
C ASP A 142 -1.41 -2.73 17.81
N GLU A 143 -2.32 -3.67 18.09
CA GLU A 143 -3.75 -3.57 17.81
C GLU A 143 -4.41 -2.39 18.55
N ALA A 144 -4.09 -2.21 19.82
CA ALA A 144 -4.80 -1.26 20.66
C ALA A 144 -4.59 0.17 20.16
N THR A 145 -3.33 0.53 19.84
CA THR A 145 -2.97 1.83 19.26
C THR A 145 -3.60 2.03 17.89
N ALA A 146 -3.56 1.01 17.02
CA ALA A 146 -4.19 1.06 15.70
C ALA A 146 -5.70 1.29 15.78
N ARG A 147 -6.40 0.55 16.66
CA ARG A 147 -7.85 0.72 16.86
C ARG A 147 -8.21 2.07 17.45
N GLN A 148 -7.42 2.59 18.38
CA GLN A 148 -7.62 3.94 18.94
C GLN A 148 -7.45 5.00 17.86
N ALA A 149 -6.41 4.89 17.02
CA ALA A 149 -6.18 5.79 15.91
C ALA A 149 -7.33 5.74 14.89
N GLY A 150 -7.76 4.52 14.51
CA GLY A 150 -8.91 4.33 13.63
C GLY A 150 -10.18 4.96 14.16
N ALA A 151 -10.51 4.73 15.43
CA ALA A 151 -11.69 5.32 16.08
C ALA A 151 -11.62 6.87 16.16
N ALA A 152 -10.42 7.43 16.38
CA ALA A 152 -10.23 8.88 16.39
C ALA A 152 -10.47 9.50 14.99
N LEU A 153 -9.96 8.85 13.93
CA LEU A 153 -10.08 9.32 12.56
C LEU A 153 -11.48 9.10 11.98
N GLN A 154 -12.18 8.06 12.42
CA GLN A 154 -13.55 7.76 12.00
C GLN A 154 -14.58 8.83 12.43
N ARG A 155 -14.23 9.70 13.37
CA ARG A 155 -15.05 10.87 13.77
C ARG A 155 -15.10 11.95 12.68
N ARG A 156 -14.21 11.91 11.71
CA ARG A 156 -14.28 12.73 10.50
C ARG A 156 -15.36 12.14 9.58
N GLN A 157 -16.49 12.84 9.43
CA GLN A 157 -17.70 12.31 8.78
C GLN A 157 -17.51 11.93 7.31
N ASP A 158 -16.48 12.50 6.65
CA ASP A 158 -16.26 12.34 5.21
C ASP A 158 -15.18 11.30 4.87
N TRP A 159 -14.53 10.68 5.86
CA TRP A 159 -13.44 9.74 5.62
C TRP A 159 -13.89 8.29 5.78
N PHE A 160 -13.51 7.45 4.84
CA PHE A 160 -13.54 6.00 5.07
C PHE A 160 -12.32 5.60 5.89
N VAL A 161 -12.51 4.87 6.97
CA VAL A 161 -11.43 4.39 7.84
C VAL A 161 -11.61 2.89 8.08
N ALA A 162 -10.55 2.11 7.89
CA ALA A 162 -10.50 0.70 8.23
C ALA A 162 -9.25 0.36 9.01
N VAL A 163 -9.36 -0.57 9.96
CA VAL A 163 -8.24 -1.12 10.73
C VAL A 163 -8.15 -2.60 10.41
N VAL A 164 -7.00 -3.04 9.93
CA VAL A 164 -6.73 -4.41 9.51
C VAL A 164 -5.38 -4.90 10.01
N GLU A 165 -5.22 -6.20 10.14
CA GLU A 165 -3.93 -6.83 10.38
C GLU A 165 -3.44 -7.47 9.08
N THR A 166 -2.14 -7.42 8.83
CA THR A 166 -1.52 -8.17 7.72
C THR A 166 -1.41 -9.65 8.09
N VAL A 167 -1.59 -10.51 7.13
CA VAL A 167 -1.48 -11.99 7.24
C VAL A 167 -0.13 -12.46 6.76
#